data_f9293fd6fc79f896619e68c147d3e94a
#
_entry.id   f9293fd6fc79f896619e68c147d3e94a
#
_cell.length_a   1.000
_cell.length_b   1.000
_cell.length_c   1.000
_cell.angle_alpha   90.00
_cell.angle_beta   90.00
_cell.angle_gamma   90.00
#
_symmetry.space_group_name_H-M   'P 1'
#
loop_
_entity.id
_entity.type
_entity.pdbx_description
1 polymer ?
#
loop_
_entity_poly.entity_id
_entity_poly.type
_entity_poly.pdbx_seq_one_letter_code
_entity_poly.pdbx_strand_id
1 'polypeptide(L)'
;LSDIFAADDKPGLVYAIPDEPALGRATMRDLQKGLNAEVLSGEAHLDALVGDYLIAAMHVDNFLGYLAKDQLIVTPGDRTDILLASIASRLSSSKPDIAGVLLTGDIPPSAEVSSLIEGWTGAPLPVLLTEQHTSKAFMSLQEIYGLIEPTDTRKINTVLGLYDHYVNGKEISARLNMTKPGRMT
;
A
#
# COMPACT_ATOMS: atom_id res chain seq x y z
N LEU A 1 -5.26 -31.01 6.54
CA LEU A 1 -6.30 -30.19 5.85
C LEU A 1 -7.14 -31.02 4.90
N SER A 2 -6.54 -32.01 4.18
CA SER A 2 -7.27 -32.90 3.26
C SER A 2 -8.39 -33.72 3.95
N ASP A 3 -8.23 -34.05 5.22
CA ASP A 3 -9.17 -34.92 5.96
C ASP A 3 -10.43 -34.18 6.44
N ILE A 4 -10.40 -32.84 6.43
CA ILE A 4 -11.55 -32.02 6.88
C ILE A 4 -12.62 -31.86 5.77
N PHE A 5 -12.23 -32.05 4.50
CA PHE A 5 -13.10 -31.84 3.34
C PHE A 5 -13.56 -33.14 2.64
N ALA A 6 -13.21 -34.31 3.19
CA ALA A 6 -13.61 -35.61 2.66
C ALA A 6 -15.02 -36.00 3.19
N ALA A 7 -16.04 -35.21 2.84
CA ALA A 7 -17.43 -35.53 3.20
C ALA A 7 -18.17 -36.35 2.13
N ASP A 8 -17.57 -36.60 0.96
CA ASP A 8 -18.08 -37.47 -0.10
C ASP A 8 -16.97 -38.37 -0.63
N ASP A 9 -17.30 -39.59 -1.03
CA ASP A 9 -16.40 -40.67 -1.47
C ASP A 9 -15.49 -40.35 -2.70
N LYS A 10 -15.43 -39.04 -3.07
CA LYS A 10 -14.50 -38.52 -4.09
C LYS A 10 -13.50 -37.58 -3.40
N PRO A 11 -12.20 -37.83 -3.54
CA PRO A 11 -11.19 -36.91 -2.99
C PRO A 11 -11.45 -35.49 -3.52
N GLY A 12 -11.79 -34.56 -2.61
CA GLY A 12 -11.99 -33.16 -2.94
C GLY A 12 -10.71 -32.55 -3.51
N LEU A 13 -10.85 -31.66 -4.48
CA LEU A 13 -9.73 -30.88 -4.98
C LEU A 13 -9.46 -29.77 -3.99
N VAL A 14 -8.38 -29.90 -3.24
CA VAL A 14 -7.94 -28.91 -2.26
C VAL A 14 -6.53 -28.44 -2.62
N TYR A 15 -6.38 -27.14 -2.86
CA TYR A 15 -5.09 -26.51 -3.06
C TYR A 15 -4.79 -25.58 -1.89
N ALA A 16 -3.62 -25.72 -1.28
CA ALA A 16 -3.14 -24.78 -0.26
C ALA A 16 -2.23 -23.75 -0.93
N ILE A 17 -2.69 -22.51 -0.98
CA ILE A 17 -1.89 -21.37 -1.46
C ILE A 17 -1.38 -20.63 -0.22
N PRO A 18 -0.05 -20.38 -0.09
CA PRO A 18 0.47 -19.60 1.04
C PRO A 18 -0.08 -18.19 1.03
N ASP A 19 -0.21 -17.61 2.21
CA ASP A 19 -0.52 -16.19 2.34
C ASP A 19 0.65 -15.36 1.78
N GLU A 20 0.32 -14.41 0.92
CA GLU A 20 1.28 -13.44 0.36
C GLU A 20 0.94 -12.04 0.89
N PRO A 21 1.60 -11.60 1.97
CA PRO A 21 1.28 -10.34 2.63
C PRO A 21 1.35 -9.12 1.71
N ALA A 22 2.17 -9.17 0.65
CA ALA A 22 2.30 -8.08 -0.30
C ALA A 22 1.00 -7.81 -1.08
N LEU A 23 0.12 -8.81 -1.23
CA LEU A 23 -1.17 -8.66 -1.92
C LEU A 23 -2.17 -7.85 -1.09
N GLY A 24 -2.15 -8.02 0.23
CA GLY A 24 -3.03 -7.30 1.17
C GLY A 24 -2.53 -5.92 1.57
N ARG A 25 -1.28 -5.55 1.26
CA ARG A 25 -0.75 -4.23 1.60
C ARG A 25 -1.40 -3.14 0.76
N ALA A 26 -1.84 -2.08 1.43
CA ALA A 26 -2.36 -0.89 0.78
C ALA A 26 -1.24 -0.12 0.08
N THR A 27 -1.58 0.56 -1.01
CA THR A 27 -0.76 1.58 -1.65
C THR A 27 -1.13 2.97 -1.10
N MET A 28 -0.30 3.98 -1.33
CA MET A 28 -0.66 5.37 -1.04
C MET A 28 -1.95 5.78 -1.76
N ARG A 29 -2.23 5.21 -2.95
CA ARG A 29 -3.48 5.42 -3.70
C ARG A 29 -4.69 4.83 -2.99
N ASP A 30 -4.56 3.62 -2.42
CA ASP A 30 -5.63 3.02 -1.64
C ASP A 30 -5.96 3.87 -0.41
N LEU A 31 -4.92 4.39 0.26
CA LEU A 31 -5.08 5.29 1.41
C LEU A 31 -5.71 6.62 1.01
N GLN A 32 -5.28 7.21 -0.11
CA GLN A 32 -5.85 8.44 -0.64
C GLN A 32 -7.36 8.30 -0.89
N LYS A 33 -7.77 7.19 -1.54
CA LYS A 33 -9.18 6.89 -1.80
C LYS A 33 -9.95 6.60 -0.50
N GLY A 34 -9.42 5.73 0.36
CA GLY A 34 -10.08 5.30 1.59
C GLY A 34 -10.28 6.41 2.62
N LEU A 35 -9.36 7.37 2.67
CA LEU A 35 -9.45 8.54 3.55
C LEU A 35 -10.11 9.76 2.87
N ASN A 36 -10.44 9.68 1.58
CA ASN A 36 -10.80 10.83 0.74
C ASN A 36 -9.80 11.99 0.91
N ALA A 37 -8.50 11.65 0.90
CA ALA A 37 -7.43 12.59 1.16
C ALA A 37 -7.04 13.36 -0.11
N GLU A 38 -6.67 14.63 0.06
CA GLU A 38 -6.09 15.46 -1.00
C GLU A 38 -4.63 15.05 -1.24
N VAL A 39 -4.18 15.06 -2.50
CA VAL A 39 -2.78 14.83 -2.88
C VAL A 39 -2.08 16.17 -2.97
N LEU A 40 -1.16 16.45 -2.06
CA LEU A 40 -0.38 17.70 -2.07
C LEU A 40 0.91 17.57 -2.90
N SER A 41 1.47 16.37 -2.99
CA SER A 41 2.71 16.10 -3.72
C SER A 41 2.82 14.63 -4.09
N GLY A 42 3.65 14.29 -5.08
CA GLY A 42 4.05 12.93 -5.42
C GLY A 42 2.96 12.09 -6.08
N GLU A 43 2.02 12.69 -6.82
CA GLU A 43 0.90 11.98 -7.48
C GLU A 43 1.36 10.81 -8.37
N ALA A 44 2.49 10.94 -9.06
CA ALA A 44 3.06 9.88 -9.89
C ALA A 44 3.59 8.67 -9.08
N HIS A 45 3.71 8.79 -7.76
CA HIS A 45 4.25 7.77 -6.86
C HIS A 45 3.21 7.20 -5.88
N LEU A 46 1.92 7.42 -6.12
CA LEU A 46 0.84 6.88 -5.28
C LEU A 46 0.75 5.35 -5.27
N ASP A 47 1.43 4.67 -6.18
CA ASP A 47 1.51 3.21 -6.21
C ASP A 47 2.57 2.63 -5.24
N ALA A 48 3.24 3.50 -4.44
CA ALA A 48 4.13 3.07 -3.37
C ALA A 48 3.37 2.23 -2.34
N LEU A 49 3.92 1.03 -2.04
CA LEU A 49 3.35 0.14 -1.02
C LEU A 49 3.62 0.68 0.37
N VAL A 50 2.61 0.60 1.22
CA VAL A 50 2.72 0.91 2.64
C VAL A 50 2.95 -0.38 3.42
N GLY A 51 4.09 -0.46 4.09
CA GLY A 51 4.50 -1.60 4.90
C GLY A 51 4.09 -1.49 6.35
N ASP A 52 4.18 -0.27 6.90
CA ASP A 52 3.88 0.03 8.31
C ASP A 52 3.51 1.50 8.47
N TYR A 53 3.03 1.87 9.66
CA TYR A 53 2.62 3.22 10.02
C TYR A 53 3.46 3.76 11.18
N LEU A 54 3.93 5.02 11.08
CA LEU A 54 4.59 5.74 12.17
C LEU A 54 3.83 7.03 12.50
N ILE A 55 3.24 7.11 13.69
CA ILE A 55 2.70 8.36 14.20
C ILE A 55 3.85 9.21 14.74
N ALA A 56 4.21 10.28 14.01
CA ALA A 56 5.32 11.15 14.35
C ALA A 56 4.90 12.24 15.36
N ALA A 57 4.75 11.84 16.62
CA ALA A 57 4.39 12.74 17.74
C ALA A 57 5.61 13.30 18.49
N MET A 58 6.81 12.81 18.18
CA MET A 58 8.06 13.18 18.87
C MET A 58 8.83 14.29 18.14
N HIS A 59 9.89 14.79 18.76
CA HIS A 59 10.83 15.72 18.13
C HIS A 59 11.52 15.09 16.93
N VAL A 60 11.86 15.92 15.93
CA VAL A 60 12.47 15.49 14.66
C VAL A 60 13.74 14.66 14.85
N ASP A 61 14.57 14.97 15.83
CA ASP A 61 15.81 14.23 16.12
C ASP A 61 15.53 12.77 16.48
N ASN A 62 14.51 12.54 17.31
CA ASN A 62 14.07 11.20 17.66
C ASN A 62 13.36 10.52 16.49
N PHE A 63 12.48 11.24 15.81
CA PHE A 63 11.72 10.75 14.67
C PHE A 63 12.62 10.11 13.62
N LEU A 64 13.71 10.77 13.23
CA LEU A 64 14.67 10.25 12.26
C LEU A 64 15.28 8.90 12.64
N GLY A 65 15.32 8.56 13.94
CA GLY A 65 15.78 7.26 14.44
C GLY A 65 14.80 6.11 14.26
N TYR A 66 13.50 6.42 14.05
CA TYR A 66 12.43 5.42 13.93
C TYR A 66 12.00 5.15 12.48
N LEU A 67 12.58 5.84 11.50
CA LEU A 67 12.24 5.61 10.10
C LEU A 67 12.56 4.18 9.67
N ALA A 68 11.59 3.55 9.03
CA ALA A 68 11.71 2.23 8.45
C ALA A 68 11.29 2.24 6.96
N LYS A 69 11.72 1.22 6.22
CA LYS A 69 11.38 1.08 4.80
C LYS A 69 9.88 0.91 4.59
N ASP A 70 9.38 1.53 3.54
CA ASP A 70 7.97 1.46 3.10
C ASP A 70 6.99 1.96 4.18
N GLN A 71 7.44 2.80 5.11
CA GLN A 71 6.63 3.32 6.22
C GLN A 71 5.84 4.56 5.80
N LEU A 72 4.57 4.64 6.19
CA LEU A 72 3.79 5.87 6.10
C LEU A 72 3.96 6.68 7.38
N ILE A 73 4.34 7.94 7.24
CA ILE A 73 4.45 8.87 8.36
C ILE A 73 3.13 9.59 8.54
N VAL A 74 2.53 9.47 9.72
CA VAL A 74 1.27 10.15 10.09
C VAL A 74 1.57 11.26 11.09
N THR A 75 1.23 12.49 10.76
CA THR A 75 1.54 13.65 11.61
C THR A 75 0.50 14.77 11.40
N PRO A 76 0.23 15.62 12.41
CA PRO A 76 -0.55 16.83 12.20
C PRO A 76 0.08 17.74 11.12
N GLY A 77 -0.75 18.45 10.36
CA GLY A 77 -0.29 19.26 9.23
C GLY A 77 0.57 20.46 9.61
N ASP A 78 0.51 20.91 10.86
CA ASP A 78 1.37 21.97 11.43
C ASP A 78 2.79 21.49 11.79
N ARG A 79 3.07 20.17 11.70
CA ARG A 79 4.38 19.61 11.95
C ARG A 79 5.29 19.69 10.71
N THR A 80 5.56 20.92 10.30
CA THR A 80 6.45 21.21 9.15
C THR A 80 7.84 20.61 9.32
N ASP A 81 8.34 20.52 10.55
CA ASP A 81 9.63 19.88 10.89
C ASP A 81 9.65 18.40 10.48
N ILE A 82 8.59 17.66 10.77
CA ILE A 82 8.46 16.25 10.40
C ILE A 82 8.30 16.09 8.88
N LEU A 83 7.48 16.94 8.26
CA LEU A 83 7.27 16.91 6.80
C LEU A 83 8.59 17.13 6.05
N LEU A 84 9.33 18.18 6.38
CA LEU A 84 10.61 18.49 5.74
C LEU A 84 11.67 17.43 6.02
N ALA A 85 11.73 16.90 7.24
CA ALA A 85 12.64 15.80 7.59
C ALA A 85 12.31 14.51 6.82
N SER A 86 11.03 14.21 6.60
CA SER A 86 10.56 13.07 5.80
C SER A 86 11.02 13.20 4.34
N ILE A 87 10.86 14.39 3.75
CA ILE A 87 11.31 14.67 2.38
C ILE A 87 12.84 14.57 2.29
N ALA A 88 13.56 15.19 3.24
CA ALA A 88 15.01 15.18 3.26
C ALA A 88 15.60 13.76 3.47
N SER A 89 14.91 12.90 4.24
CA SER A 89 15.35 11.52 4.47
C SER A 89 15.46 10.72 3.18
N ARG A 90 14.63 11.02 2.20
CA ARG A 90 14.65 10.38 0.87
C ARG A 90 15.91 10.64 0.06
N LEU A 91 16.58 11.75 0.30
CA LEU A 91 17.86 12.09 -0.33
C LEU A 91 19.05 11.45 0.39
N SER A 92 18.85 10.94 1.58
CA SER A 92 19.93 10.42 2.39
C SER A 92 20.15 8.93 2.13
N SER A 93 21.36 8.57 1.70
CA SER A 93 21.75 7.15 1.59
C SER A 93 21.79 6.42 2.95
N SER A 94 21.75 7.16 4.07
CA SER A 94 21.77 6.61 5.42
C SER A 94 20.38 6.36 6.03
N LYS A 95 19.31 6.76 5.33
CA LYS A 95 17.92 6.58 5.77
C LYS A 95 17.16 5.66 4.83
N PRO A 96 16.21 4.87 5.36
CA PRO A 96 15.37 4.03 4.54
C PRO A 96 14.41 4.88 3.68
N ASP A 97 14.01 4.36 2.53
CA ASP A 97 12.97 4.97 1.71
C ASP A 97 11.59 4.72 2.34
N ILE A 98 10.84 5.79 2.58
CA ILE A 98 9.50 5.74 3.17
C ILE A 98 8.43 5.78 2.08
N ALA A 99 7.24 5.25 2.36
CA ALA A 99 6.13 5.21 1.41
C ALA A 99 5.54 6.61 1.14
N GLY A 100 5.41 7.44 2.17
CA GLY A 100 4.81 8.77 2.06
C GLY A 100 4.55 9.42 3.41
N VAL A 101 3.87 10.57 3.36
CA VAL A 101 3.41 11.31 4.54
C VAL A 101 1.91 11.54 4.46
N LEU A 102 1.20 11.35 5.56
CA LEU A 102 -0.19 11.74 5.75
C LEU A 102 -0.25 12.89 6.77
N LEU A 103 -0.63 14.05 6.29
CA LEU A 103 -0.94 15.22 7.11
C LEU A 103 -2.39 15.14 7.60
N THR A 104 -2.62 15.37 8.88
CA THR A 104 -3.93 15.24 9.51
C THR A 104 -4.44 16.56 10.07
N GLY A 105 -5.78 16.69 10.25
CA GLY A 105 -6.40 17.82 10.90
C GLY A 105 -6.79 18.96 9.96
N ASP A 106 -6.80 18.73 8.63
CA ASP A 106 -7.12 19.76 7.64
C ASP A 106 -6.20 21.00 7.71
N ILE A 107 -4.93 20.76 8.04
CA ILE A 107 -3.93 21.82 8.18
C ILE A 107 -2.92 21.66 7.03
N PRO A 108 -3.09 22.40 5.90
CA PRO A 108 -2.12 22.36 4.82
C PRO A 108 -0.81 23.04 5.22
N PRO A 109 0.32 22.69 4.61
CA PRO A 109 1.58 23.41 4.76
C PRO A 109 1.42 24.88 4.37
N SER A 110 2.24 25.79 4.94
CA SER A 110 2.26 27.17 4.51
C SER A 110 2.66 27.31 3.04
N ALA A 111 2.32 28.46 2.42
CA ALA A 111 2.66 28.72 1.02
C ALA A 111 4.18 28.60 0.74
N GLU A 112 5.00 29.04 1.70
CA GLU A 112 6.46 28.95 1.63
C GLU A 112 6.95 27.50 1.64
N VAL A 113 6.34 26.66 2.48
CA VAL A 113 6.66 25.24 2.57
C VAL A 113 6.18 24.49 1.32
N SER A 114 4.97 24.79 0.83
CA SER A 114 4.43 24.23 -0.40
C SER A 114 5.33 24.57 -1.60
N SER A 115 5.74 25.83 -1.73
CA SER A 115 6.66 26.28 -2.79
C SER A 115 8.02 25.57 -2.72
N LEU A 116 8.53 25.33 -1.50
CA LEU A 116 9.77 24.56 -1.31
C LEU A 116 9.62 23.11 -1.78
N ILE A 117 8.49 22.48 -1.49
CA ILE A 117 8.19 21.10 -1.90
C ILE A 117 8.04 21.01 -3.41
N GLU A 118 7.32 21.95 -4.04
CA GLU A 118 7.14 22.02 -5.50
C GLU A 118 8.47 22.24 -6.24
N GLY A 119 9.37 23.06 -5.67
CA GLY A 119 10.71 23.32 -6.21
C GLY A 119 11.70 22.18 -6.00
N TRP A 120 11.31 21.10 -5.36
CA TRP A 120 12.22 20.01 -5.03
C TRP A 120 12.59 19.19 -6.25
N THR A 121 13.89 19.05 -6.54
CA THR A 121 14.40 18.36 -7.72
C THR A 121 14.65 16.86 -7.51
N GLY A 122 14.45 16.36 -6.29
CA GLY A 122 14.54 14.93 -5.96
C GLY A 122 13.30 14.14 -6.38
N ALA A 123 13.32 12.82 -6.17
CA ALA A 123 12.14 11.99 -6.39
C ALA A 123 11.00 12.46 -5.46
N PRO A 124 9.83 12.83 -6.01
CA PRO A 124 8.75 13.37 -5.19
C PRO A 124 8.23 12.33 -4.19
N LEU A 125 8.05 12.75 -2.94
CA LEU A 125 7.44 11.95 -1.90
C LEU A 125 5.92 12.14 -1.96
N PRO A 126 5.09 11.07 -1.96
CA PRO A 126 3.66 11.21 -1.79
C PRO A 126 3.32 11.89 -0.46
N VAL A 127 2.61 13.02 -0.53
CA VAL A 127 2.09 13.73 0.63
C VAL A 127 0.59 13.86 0.49
N LEU A 128 -0.14 13.29 1.44
CA LEU A 128 -1.60 13.34 1.51
C LEU A 128 -2.04 14.26 2.63
N LEU A 129 -3.19 14.92 2.47
CA LEU A 129 -3.84 15.71 3.50
C LEU A 129 -5.25 15.16 3.76
N THR A 130 -5.62 14.96 5.01
CA THR A 130 -6.97 14.54 5.41
C THR A 130 -7.56 15.47 6.46
N GLU A 131 -8.88 15.68 6.39
CA GLU A 131 -9.66 16.42 7.39
C GLU A 131 -9.69 15.70 8.76
N GLN A 132 -9.43 14.39 8.77
CA GLN A 132 -9.48 13.61 10.00
C GLN A 132 -8.35 13.99 10.96
N HIS A 133 -8.66 14.08 12.26
CA HIS A 133 -7.63 14.17 13.29
C HIS A 133 -6.79 12.89 13.37
N THR A 134 -5.55 13.01 13.83
CA THR A 134 -4.53 11.95 13.80
C THR A 134 -5.02 10.61 14.34
N SER A 135 -5.72 10.59 15.48
CA SER A 135 -6.23 9.35 16.06
C SER A 135 -7.28 8.66 15.20
N LYS A 136 -8.21 9.45 14.62
CA LYS A 136 -9.25 8.92 13.73
C LYS A 136 -8.64 8.45 12.40
N ALA A 137 -7.76 9.24 11.82
CA ALA A 137 -7.06 8.87 10.59
C ALA A 137 -6.31 7.54 10.77
N PHE A 138 -5.60 7.38 11.90
CA PHE A 138 -4.89 6.13 12.20
C PHE A 138 -5.82 4.91 12.33
N MET A 139 -6.98 5.06 12.96
CA MET A 139 -7.98 3.99 13.02
C MET A 139 -8.50 3.64 11.62
N SER A 140 -8.82 4.65 10.80
CA SER A 140 -9.28 4.45 9.43
C SER A 140 -8.23 3.75 8.56
N LEU A 141 -6.93 4.07 8.74
CA LEU A 141 -5.84 3.42 8.02
C LEU A 141 -5.79 1.90 8.25
N GLN A 142 -6.13 1.44 9.46
CA GLN A 142 -6.12 0.01 9.78
C GLN A 142 -7.26 -0.78 9.11
N GLU A 143 -8.28 -0.10 8.63
CA GLU A 143 -9.42 -0.69 7.91
C GLU A 143 -9.23 -0.67 6.39
N ILE A 144 -8.17 -0.01 5.88
CA ILE A 144 -7.89 0.08 4.45
C ILE A 144 -6.93 -1.04 4.06
N TYR A 145 -7.42 -1.93 3.22
CA TYR A 145 -6.63 -3.03 2.64
C TYR A 145 -6.31 -2.74 1.19
N GLY A 146 -5.18 -3.25 0.75
CA GLY A 146 -4.80 -3.16 -0.66
C GLY A 146 -5.71 -4.03 -1.52
N LEU A 147 -6.34 -3.41 -2.51
CA LEU A 147 -7.09 -4.12 -3.55
C LEU A 147 -6.17 -4.42 -4.74
N ILE A 148 -6.52 -5.47 -5.48
CA ILE A 148 -5.87 -5.75 -6.77
C ILE A 148 -6.65 -5.01 -7.85
N GLU A 149 -6.16 -3.86 -8.28
CA GLU A 149 -6.75 -3.11 -9.38
C GLU A 149 -6.28 -3.66 -10.74
N PRO A 150 -7.07 -3.50 -11.82
CA PRO A 150 -6.69 -3.98 -13.16
C PRO A 150 -5.37 -3.41 -13.69
N THR A 151 -4.95 -2.26 -13.17
CA THR A 151 -3.70 -1.58 -13.51
C THR A 151 -2.50 -2.02 -12.67
N ASP A 152 -2.72 -2.75 -11.57
CA ASP A 152 -1.65 -3.23 -10.70
C ASP A 152 -0.99 -4.50 -11.26
N THR A 153 -0.18 -4.29 -12.30
CA THR A 153 0.55 -5.36 -12.99
C THR A 153 1.41 -6.19 -12.02
N ARG A 154 1.94 -5.59 -10.96
CA ARG A 154 2.79 -6.28 -9.99
C ARG A 154 1.99 -7.26 -9.15
N LYS A 155 0.87 -6.84 -8.54
CA LYS A 155 0.01 -7.73 -7.76
C LYS A 155 -0.61 -8.80 -8.66
N ILE A 156 -1.04 -8.44 -9.88
CA ILE A 156 -1.58 -9.40 -10.86
C ILE A 156 -0.55 -10.48 -11.17
N ASN A 157 0.69 -10.13 -11.50
CA ASN A 157 1.74 -11.10 -11.78
C ASN A 157 2.06 -11.99 -10.58
N THR A 158 2.04 -11.44 -9.36
CA THR A 158 2.21 -12.21 -8.13
C THR A 158 1.10 -13.26 -7.96
N VAL A 159 -0.17 -12.86 -8.15
CA VAL A 159 -1.32 -13.78 -8.07
C VAL A 159 -1.23 -14.88 -9.13
N LEU A 160 -0.91 -14.51 -10.38
CA LEU A 160 -0.75 -15.48 -11.46
C LEU A 160 0.38 -16.46 -11.17
N GLY A 161 1.51 -15.98 -10.65
CA GLY A 161 2.65 -16.84 -10.25
C GLY A 161 2.28 -17.80 -9.12
N LEU A 162 1.53 -17.34 -8.10
CA LEU A 162 1.01 -18.20 -7.03
C LEU A 162 0.05 -19.26 -7.59
N TYR A 163 -0.87 -18.85 -8.47
CA TYR A 163 -1.79 -19.77 -9.11
C TYR A 163 -1.04 -20.85 -9.91
N ASP A 164 -0.12 -20.47 -10.79
CA ASP A 164 0.64 -21.39 -11.62
C ASP A 164 1.49 -22.38 -10.81
N HIS A 165 1.98 -21.94 -9.63
CA HIS A 165 2.83 -22.76 -8.79
C HIS A 165 2.03 -23.72 -7.90
N TYR A 166 0.92 -23.29 -7.33
CA TYR A 166 0.18 -24.05 -6.31
C TYR A 166 -1.09 -24.73 -6.81
N VAL A 167 -1.59 -24.35 -8.01
CA VAL A 167 -2.87 -24.82 -8.53
C VAL A 167 -2.68 -25.58 -9.83
N ASN A 168 -3.18 -26.81 -9.90
CA ASN A 168 -3.18 -27.59 -11.13
C ASN A 168 -4.43 -27.28 -11.98
N GLY A 169 -4.35 -26.24 -12.80
CA GLY A 169 -5.46 -25.81 -13.65
C GLY A 169 -5.94 -26.84 -14.65
N LYS A 170 -5.05 -27.77 -15.10
CA LYS A 170 -5.43 -28.87 -15.99
C LYS A 170 -6.32 -29.88 -15.28
N GLU A 171 -6.05 -30.17 -14.04
CA GLU A 171 -6.85 -31.08 -13.22
C GLU A 171 -8.25 -30.46 -12.94
N ILE A 172 -8.29 -29.18 -12.60
CA ILE A 172 -9.56 -28.44 -12.42
C ILE A 172 -10.40 -28.52 -13.71
N SER A 173 -9.79 -28.18 -14.86
CA SER A 173 -10.49 -28.21 -16.15
C SER A 173 -11.00 -29.59 -16.53
N ALA A 174 -10.23 -30.65 -16.24
CA ALA A 174 -10.63 -32.03 -16.50
C ALA A 174 -11.84 -32.45 -15.65
N ARG A 175 -11.88 -32.04 -14.36
CA ARG A 175 -13.00 -32.37 -13.46
C ARG A 175 -14.27 -31.59 -13.76
N LEU A 176 -14.16 -30.36 -14.25
CA LEU A 176 -15.29 -29.52 -14.59
C LEU A 176 -15.87 -29.82 -15.99
N ASN A 177 -15.32 -30.80 -16.73
CA ASN A 177 -15.73 -31.10 -18.11
C ASN A 177 -15.87 -29.87 -19.01
N MET A 178 -15.02 -28.86 -18.81
CA MET A 178 -15.02 -27.65 -19.63
C MET A 178 -14.48 -27.97 -21.02
N THR A 179 -15.35 -28.28 -21.94
CA THR A 179 -15.04 -28.28 -23.39
C THR A 179 -14.64 -26.86 -23.79
N LYS A 180 -13.48 -26.69 -24.42
CA LYS A 180 -13.08 -25.41 -25.02
C LYS A 180 -14.20 -24.90 -25.91
N PRO A 181 -14.66 -23.64 -25.78
CA PRO A 181 -15.61 -23.06 -26.74
C PRO A 181 -14.97 -23.15 -28.13
N GLY A 182 -15.63 -23.84 -29.05
CA GLY A 182 -15.17 -23.97 -30.43
C GLY A 182 -14.95 -22.57 -31.01
N ARG A 183 -13.83 -22.35 -31.68
CA ARG A 183 -13.62 -21.16 -32.51
C ARG A 183 -14.75 -21.15 -33.51
N MET A 184 -15.64 -20.15 -33.46
CA MET A 184 -16.49 -19.82 -34.59
C MET A 184 -15.56 -19.36 -35.73
N THR A 185 -15.59 -20.14 -36.79
CA THR A 185 -15.05 -19.78 -38.11
C THR A 185 -15.90 -18.69 -38.75
#